data_40082f3eb174e276b0b26719e8523dd7
#
_entry.id   40082f3eb174e276b0b26719e8523dd7
#
_cell.length_a   1.000
_cell.length_b   1.000
_cell.length_c   1.000
_cell.angle_alpha   90.00
_cell.angle_beta   90.00
_cell.angle_gamma   90.00
#
_symmetry.space_group_name_H-M   'P 1'
#
loop_
_entity.id
_entity.type
_entity.pdbx_description
1 polymer ?
#
loop_
_entity_poly.entity_id
_entity_poly.type
_entity_poly.pdbx_seq_one_letter_code
_entity_poly.pdbx_strand_id
1 'polypeptide(L)'
;PEPRPGRARRRGPRRRPGDGDGQPTSTQEAILTAARESFLTQGYEGTTIRAVARTAGVDPALVSYYFGSKGDLFGAAVNLRVRVSREIATAISGDLLSAGPRLVRLSLTAWDDDAHGASFRTLLQWMATDIRSPEAIQNYATEEIATPMAEALEQSGLSITSARERATLAGSQLVGLAMIRYVLHLEPIAGASIDHLVEVVGPTIQRYLTGPLRPA
;
A
#
# COMPACT_ATOMS: atom_id res chain seq x y z
N PRO A 1 -52.44 -57.71 -16.97
CA PRO A 1 -51.18 -57.11 -17.49
C PRO A 1 -50.76 -55.96 -16.59
N GLU A 2 -49.70 -56.25 -15.85
CA GLU A 2 -49.08 -55.24 -14.92
C GLU A 2 -48.22 -54.25 -15.68
N PRO A 3 -48.16 -53.00 -15.25
CA PRO A 3 -47.25 -52.01 -15.81
C PRO A 3 -45.85 -52.12 -15.18
N ARG A 4 -44.83 -52.14 -16.03
CA ARG A 4 -43.39 -52.14 -15.66
C ARG A 4 -42.97 -50.88 -14.98
N PRO A 5 -42.11 -50.88 -13.94
CA PRO A 5 -41.63 -49.70 -13.26
C PRO A 5 -40.57 -48.98 -14.09
N GLY A 6 -40.69 -47.65 -14.15
CA GLY A 6 -39.78 -46.73 -14.86
C GLY A 6 -38.38 -46.67 -14.21
N ARG A 7 -37.34 -46.77 -15.04
CA ARG A 7 -35.95 -46.58 -14.70
C ARG A 7 -35.70 -45.17 -14.16
N ALA A 8 -35.41 -45.06 -12.88
CA ALA A 8 -34.89 -43.83 -12.26
C ALA A 8 -33.52 -43.51 -12.85
N ARG A 9 -33.41 -42.34 -13.50
CA ARG A 9 -32.13 -41.78 -13.91
C ARG A 9 -31.34 -41.39 -12.67
N ARG A 10 -30.22 -42.07 -12.38
CA ARG A 10 -29.22 -41.69 -11.37
C ARG A 10 -28.63 -40.37 -11.79
N ARG A 11 -28.93 -39.30 -11.02
CA ARG A 11 -28.18 -38.04 -11.05
C ARG A 11 -26.81 -38.34 -10.45
N GLY A 12 -25.76 -38.21 -11.25
CA GLY A 12 -24.36 -38.23 -10.79
C GLY A 12 -24.09 -37.13 -9.75
N PRO A 13 -23.09 -37.32 -8.90
CA PRO A 13 -22.78 -36.36 -7.85
C PRO A 13 -22.43 -34.98 -8.47
N ARG A 14 -23.12 -33.93 -7.99
CA ARG A 14 -22.76 -32.55 -8.29
C ARG A 14 -21.35 -32.32 -7.71
N ARG A 15 -20.37 -32.04 -8.55
CA ARG A 15 -19.06 -31.56 -8.14
C ARG A 15 -19.28 -30.33 -7.25
N ARG A 16 -18.77 -30.36 -6.05
CA ARG A 16 -18.66 -29.19 -5.17
C ARG A 16 -17.61 -28.26 -5.77
N PRO A 17 -17.82 -26.93 -5.75
CA PRO A 17 -16.74 -25.99 -6.06
C PRO A 17 -15.73 -26.08 -4.91
N GLY A 18 -14.51 -26.55 -5.19
CA GLY A 18 -13.47 -26.60 -4.16
C GLY A 18 -12.28 -27.53 -4.42
N ASP A 19 -12.32 -28.38 -5.45
CA ASP A 19 -11.20 -29.28 -5.75
C ASP A 19 -10.54 -28.87 -7.08
N GLY A 20 -9.55 -27.99 -6.99
CA GLY A 20 -8.70 -27.58 -8.11
C GLY A 20 -7.47 -26.86 -7.60
N ASP A 21 -6.34 -27.49 -7.79
CA ASP A 21 -5.00 -27.02 -7.45
C ASP A 21 -4.73 -25.58 -7.93
N GLY A 22 -4.28 -24.70 -7.02
CA GLY A 22 -3.54 -23.46 -7.35
C GLY A 22 -4.37 -22.27 -7.82
N GLN A 23 -5.70 -22.24 -7.63
CA GLN A 23 -6.51 -21.05 -7.95
C GLN A 23 -6.64 -20.11 -6.74
N PRO A 24 -6.66 -18.78 -6.97
CA PRO A 24 -6.87 -17.78 -5.92
C PRO A 24 -8.14 -18.10 -5.12
N THR A 25 -8.04 -18.04 -3.80
CA THR A 25 -9.06 -18.51 -2.84
C THR A 25 -10.31 -17.65 -2.83
N SER A 26 -10.28 -16.47 -3.52
CA SER A 26 -11.44 -15.60 -3.69
C SER A 26 -11.39 -14.82 -5.01
N THR A 27 -12.56 -14.37 -5.49
CA THR A 27 -12.67 -13.47 -6.65
C THR A 27 -11.83 -12.20 -6.46
N GLN A 28 -11.78 -11.70 -5.24
CA GLN A 28 -11.01 -10.50 -4.89
C GLN A 28 -9.50 -10.72 -5.06
N GLU A 29 -8.97 -11.88 -4.66
CA GLU A 29 -7.55 -12.23 -4.85
C GLU A 29 -7.19 -12.44 -6.32
N ALA A 30 -8.10 -13.01 -7.11
CA ALA A 30 -7.92 -13.13 -8.56
C ALA A 30 -7.79 -11.76 -9.23
N ILE A 31 -8.65 -10.80 -8.85
CA ILE A 31 -8.59 -9.42 -9.34
C ILE A 31 -7.28 -8.74 -8.91
N LEU A 32 -6.87 -8.88 -7.64
CA LEU A 32 -5.63 -8.28 -7.14
C LEU A 32 -4.38 -8.85 -7.84
N THR A 33 -4.35 -10.16 -8.09
CA THR A 33 -3.26 -10.80 -8.81
C THR A 33 -3.15 -10.28 -10.24
N ALA A 34 -4.26 -10.23 -10.97
CA ALA A 34 -4.32 -9.68 -12.31
C ALA A 34 -3.96 -8.20 -12.36
N ALA A 35 -4.39 -7.43 -11.36
CA ALA A 35 -4.07 -6.02 -11.24
C ALA A 35 -2.57 -5.79 -11.00
N ARG A 36 -1.96 -6.55 -10.08
CA ARG A 36 -0.50 -6.48 -9.85
C ARG A 36 0.30 -6.72 -11.13
N GLU A 37 -0.01 -7.79 -11.83
CA GLU A 37 0.66 -8.13 -13.08
C GLU A 37 0.50 -7.01 -14.12
N SER A 38 -0.72 -6.49 -14.29
CA SER A 38 -1.01 -5.42 -15.23
C SER A 38 -0.27 -4.13 -14.88
N PHE A 39 -0.31 -3.70 -13.62
CA PHE A 39 0.40 -2.51 -13.17
C PHE A 39 1.93 -2.63 -13.28
N LEU A 40 2.49 -3.81 -13.01
CA LEU A 40 3.92 -4.07 -13.15
C LEU A 40 4.39 -4.05 -14.61
N THR A 41 3.60 -4.61 -15.53
CA THR A 41 4.01 -4.79 -16.92
C THR A 41 3.64 -3.63 -17.82
N GLN A 42 2.49 -2.98 -17.57
CA GLN A 42 1.93 -1.94 -18.44
C GLN A 42 1.96 -0.54 -17.80
N GLY A 43 2.39 -0.44 -16.54
CA GLY A 43 2.32 0.79 -15.76
C GLY A 43 0.88 1.16 -15.36
N TYR A 44 0.74 2.24 -14.62
CA TYR A 44 -0.58 2.70 -14.16
C TYR A 44 -1.46 3.10 -15.36
N GLU A 45 -0.95 3.93 -16.28
CA GLU A 45 -1.75 4.42 -17.43
C GLU A 45 -2.16 3.31 -18.39
N GLY A 46 -1.27 2.37 -18.68
CA GLY A 46 -1.55 1.24 -19.56
C GLY A 46 -2.55 0.24 -19.00
N THR A 47 -2.73 0.20 -17.68
CA THR A 47 -3.68 -0.68 -17.01
C THR A 47 -5.09 -0.12 -17.08
N THR A 48 -6.07 -0.95 -17.43
CA THR A 48 -7.50 -0.58 -17.40
C THR A 48 -8.30 -1.57 -16.57
N ILE A 49 -9.37 -1.11 -15.92
CA ILE A 49 -10.30 -1.98 -15.17
C ILE A 49 -10.81 -3.13 -16.04
N ARG A 50 -11.11 -2.87 -17.32
CA ARG A 50 -11.56 -3.89 -18.27
C ARG A 50 -10.47 -4.94 -18.57
N ALA A 51 -9.21 -4.52 -18.71
CA ALA A 51 -8.09 -5.43 -18.93
C ALA A 51 -7.86 -6.33 -17.71
N VAL A 52 -7.85 -5.75 -16.51
CA VAL A 52 -7.74 -6.48 -15.24
C VAL A 52 -8.89 -7.49 -15.09
N ALA A 53 -10.13 -7.07 -15.31
CA ALA A 53 -11.30 -7.94 -15.23
C ALA A 53 -11.20 -9.12 -16.18
N ARG A 54 -10.77 -8.89 -17.42
CA ARG A 54 -10.55 -9.95 -18.44
C ARG A 54 -9.48 -10.94 -17.99
N THR A 55 -8.35 -10.47 -17.46
CA THR A 55 -7.27 -11.32 -16.96
C THR A 55 -7.72 -12.12 -15.72
N ALA A 56 -8.48 -11.51 -14.83
CA ALA A 56 -9.03 -12.16 -13.65
C ALA A 56 -10.23 -13.10 -13.95
N GLY A 57 -10.75 -13.10 -15.18
CA GLY A 57 -11.92 -13.92 -15.55
C GLY A 57 -13.22 -13.46 -14.92
N VAL A 58 -13.39 -12.15 -14.64
CA VAL A 58 -14.56 -11.58 -13.98
C VAL A 58 -15.21 -10.46 -14.79
N ASP A 59 -16.44 -10.08 -14.43
CA ASP A 59 -17.10 -8.91 -14.99
C ASP A 59 -16.42 -7.62 -14.48
N PRO A 60 -16.18 -6.60 -15.34
CA PRO A 60 -15.62 -5.31 -14.91
C PRO A 60 -16.40 -4.62 -13.78
N ALA A 61 -17.72 -4.83 -13.70
CA ALA A 61 -18.53 -4.31 -12.61
C ALA A 61 -18.13 -4.88 -11.24
N LEU A 62 -17.67 -6.14 -11.18
CA LEU A 62 -17.17 -6.74 -9.95
C LEU A 62 -15.86 -6.08 -9.48
N VAL A 63 -14.98 -5.70 -10.40
CA VAL A 63 -13.76 -4.97 -10.04
C VAL A 63 -14.12 -3.64 -9.40
N SER A 64 -15.03 -2.87 -10.02
CA SER A 64 -15.51 -1.60 -9.46
C SER A 64 -16.30 -1.78 -8.17
N TYR A 65 -17.03 -2.86 -8.00
CA TYR A 65 -17.74 -3.17 -6.77
C TYR A 65 -16.79 -3.44 -5.60
N TYR A 66 -15.72 -4.23 -5.81
CA TYR A 66 -14.78 -4.58 -4.75
C TYR A 66 -13.78 -3.47 -4.42
N PHE A 67 -13.37 -2.69 -5.42
CA PHE A 67 -12.23 -1.77 -5.28
C PHE A 67 -12.56 -0.31 -5.59
N GLY A 68 -13.75 -0.01 -6.13
CA GLY A 68 -14.12 1.36 -6.49
C GLY A 68 -13.39 1.87 -7.74
N SER A 69 -12.43 2.76 -7.55
CA SER A 69 -11.67 3.37 -8.63
C SER A 69 -10.44 2.56 -9.05
N LYS A 70 -9.82 2.93 -10.17
CA LYS A 70 -8.52 2.39 -10.61
C LYS A 70 -7.41 2.70 -9.59
N GLY A 71 -7.46 3.89 -8.94
CA GLY A 71 -6.53 4.27 -7.89
C GLY A 71 -6.67 3.38 -6.66
N ASP A 72 -7.90 3.08 -6.25
CA ASP A 72 -8.19 2.18 -5.14
C ASP A 72 -7.75 0.74 -5.43
N LEU A 73 -8.00 0.26 -6.65
CA LEU A 73 -7.51 -1.04 -7.12
C LEU A 73 -5.98 -1.10 -7.10
N PHE A 74 -5.32 -0.03 -7.53
CA PHE A 74 -3.87 0.07 -7.49
C PHE A 74 -3.34 -0.01 -6.06
N GLY A 75 -3.85 0.81 -5.14
CA GLY A 75 -3.49 0.78 -3.72
C GLY A 75 -3.69 -0.61 -3.09
N ALA A 76 -4.78 -1.29 -3.41
CA ALA A 76 -5.04 -2.65 -2.95
C ALA A 76 -4.09 -3.68 -3.60
N ALA A 77 -3.80 -3.55 -4.90
CA ALA A 77 -2.93 -4.46 -5.64
C ALA A 77 -1.48 -4.43 -5.14
N VAL A 78 -0.95 -3.25 -4.80
CA VAL A 78 0.39 -3.12 -4.23
C VAL A 78 0.44 -3.49 -2.74
N ASN A 79 -0.68 -3.92 -2.16
CA ASN A 79 -0.80 -4.44 -0.78
C ASN A 79 -0.28 -3.50 0.32
N LEU A 80 -0.34 -2.19 0.05
CA LEU A 80 0.18 -1.16 0.95
C LEU A 80 -0.86 -0.65 1.97
N ARG A 81 -2.16 -0.92 1.73
CA ARG A 81 -3.27 -0.25 2.41
C ARG A 81 -3.41 -0.48 3.91
N VAL A 82 -3.14 -1.64 4.44
CA VAL A 82 -3.62 -1.94 5.80
C VAL A 82 -2.52 -1.86 6.85
N ARG A 83 -1.28 -1.99 6.45
CA ARG A 83 -0.15 -2.02 7.39
C ARG A 83 0.45 -0.65 7.66
N VAL A 84 0.66 0.14 6.61
CA VAL A 84 1.36 1.43 6.72
C VAL A 84 0.62 2.38 7.65
N SER A 85 -0.68 2.56 7.47
CA SER A 85 -1.50 3.45 8.30
C SER A 85 -1.49 3.06 9.77
N ARG A 86 -1.65 1.75 10.08
CA ARG A 86 -1.63 1.25 11.47
C ARG A 86 -0.24 1.38 12.10
N GLU A 87 0.79 1.09 11.33
CA GLU A 87 2.17 1.15 11.79
C GLU A 87 2.60 2.59 12.05
N ILE A 88 2.22 3.54 11.19
CA ILE A 88 2.43 4.97 11.39
C ILE A 88 1.72 5.44 12.67
N ALA A 89 0.44 5.11 12.83
CA ALA A 89 -0.32 5.45 14.02
C ALA A 89 0.35 4.89 15.28
N THR A 90 0.80 3.63 15.26
CA THR A 90 1.52 3.00 16.37
C THR A 90 2.85 3.70 16.68
N ALA A 91 3.60 4.09 15.63
CA ALA A 91 4.87 4.80 15.83
C ALA A 91 4.70 6.18 16.47
N ILE A 92 3.55 6.84 16.26
CA ILE A 92 3.24 8.16 16.80
C ILE A 92 2.54 8.07 18.15
N SER A 93 1.61 7.13 18.33
CA SER A 93 0.74 7.02 19.53
C SER A 93 1.48 6.65 20.82
N GLY A 94 2.75 6.29 20.78
CA GLY A 94 3.58 6.08 21.96
C GLY A 94 4.08 7.40 22.56
N ASP A 95 5.31 7.38 23.07
CA ASP A 95 5.98 8.62 23.49
C ASP A 95 6.26 9.50 22.25
N LEU A 96 5.51 10.61 22.15
CA LEU A 96 5.62 11.53 21.00
C LEU A 96 7.04 12.14 20.87
N LEU A 97 7.80 12.24 21.98
CA LEU A 97 9.16 12.80 21.97
C LEU A 97 10.19 11.87 21.31
N SER A 98 9.86 10.61 21.10
CA SER A 98 10.69 9.62 20.39
C SER A 98 10.03 9.05 19.11
N ALA A 99 8.95 9.69 18.65
CA ALA A 99 8.20 9.23 17.47
C ALA A 99 9.02 9.28 16.17
N GLY A 100 9.88 10.30 16.00
CA GLY A 100 10.72 10.45 14.81
C GLY A 100 11.64 9.25 14.55
N PRO A 101 12.53 8.90 15.48
CA PRO A 101 13.37 7.69 15.37
C PRO A 101 12.57 6.41 15.16
N ARG A 102 11.42 6.24 15.87
CA ARG A 102 10.56 5.08 15.69
C ARG A 102 9.99 5.00 14.28
N LEU A 103 9.52 6.14 13.75
CA LEU A 103 8.93 6.20 12.42
C LEU A 103 9.97 5.87 11.33
N VAL A 104 11.20 6.40 11.45
CA VAL A 104 12.29 6.06 10.52
C VAL A 104 12.62 4.56 10.58
N ARG A 105 12.78 4.01 11.78
CA ARG A 105 13.07 2.59 11.97
C ARG A 105 11.99 1.70 11.37
N LEU A 106 10.73 2.01 11.68
CA LEU A 106 9.59 1.26 11.19
C LEU A 106 9.54 1.26 9.66
N SER A 107 9.67 2.45 9.05
CA SER A 107 9.64 2.61 7.61
C SER A 107 10.77 1.82 6.93
N LEU A 108 12.02 1.99 7.38
CA LEU A 108 13.15 1.29 6.80
C LEU A 108 13.06 -0.23 6.98
N THR A 109 12.63 -0.72 8.15
CA THR A 109 12.45 -2.16 8.39
C THR A 109 11.38 -2.74 7.46
N ALA A 110 10.26 -2.03 7.29
CA ALA A 110 9.18 -2.47 6.38
C ALA A 110 9.60 -2.43 4.91
N TRP A 111 10.43 -1.47 4.51
CA TRP A 111 10.90 -1.34 3.12
C TRP A 111 12.05 -2.29 2.78
N ASP A 112 12.87 -2.69 3.75
CA ASP A 112 13.92 -3.70 3.58
C ASP A 112 13.38 -5.14 3.66
N ASP A 113 12.13 -5.34 4.12
CA ASP A 113 11.49 -6.65 4.16
C ASP A 113 11.29 -7.22 2.74
N ASP A 114 11.69 -8.46 2.52
CA ASP A 114 11.65 -9.08 1.19
C ASP A 114 10.23 -9.27 0.65
N ALA A 115 9.28 -9.57 1.52
CA ALA A 115 7.92 -9.89 1.13
C ALA A 115 7.06 -8.62 0.92
N HIS A 116 7.23 -7.61 1.76
CA HIS A 116 6.40 -6.40 1.78
C HIS A 116 7.10 -5.20 1.12
N GLY A 117 8.41 -5.07 1.30
CA GLY A 117 9.20 -3.99 0.74
C GLY A 117 9.26 -4.01 -0.80
N ALA A 118 9.17 -5.18 -1.43
CA ALA A 118 9.15 -5.29 -2.89
C ALA A 118 8.00 -4.48 -3.52
N SER A 119 6.80 -4.53 -2.93
CA SER A 119 5.65 -3.77 -3.40
C SER A 119 5.86 -2.26 -3.27
N PHE A 120 6.44 -1.82 -2.16
CA PHE A 120 6.77 -0.41 -1.93
C PHE A 120 7.86 0.08 -2.89
N ARG A 121 8.93 -0.69 -3.09
CA ARG A 121 9.99 -0.36 -4.06
C ARG A 121 9.44 -0.25 -5.48
N THR A 122 8.53 -1.14 -5.87
CA THR A 122 7.83 -1.08 -7.16
C THR A 122 7.01 0.20 -7.29
N LEU A 123 6.28 0.59 -6.24
CA LEU A 123 5.54 1.86 -6.21
C LEU A 123 6.48 3.06 -6.39
N LEU A 124 7.62 3.08 -5.68
CA LEU A 124 8.59 4.17 -5.80
C LEU A 124 9.19 4.24 -7.21
N GLN A 125 9.55 3.11 -7.81
CA GLN A 125 10.07 3.04 -9.18
C GLN A 125 9.02 3.54 -10.17
N TRP A 126 7.77 3.14 -10.00
CA TRP A 126 6.68 3.63 -10.83
C TRP A 126 6.49 5.15 -10.67
N MET A 127 6.49 5.68 -9.45
CA MET A 127 6.43 7.12 -9.19
C MET A 127 7.58 7.89 -9.86
N ALA A 128 8.76 7.30 -9.97
CA ALA A 128 9.92 7.91 -10.63
C ALA A 128 9.83 7.90 -12.15
N THR A 129 9.11 6.95 -12.75
CA THR A 129 9.08 6.73 -14.20
C THR A 129 7.80 7.23 -14.87
N ASP A 130 6.69 7.28 -14.15
CA ASP A 130 5.37 7.67 -14.71
C ASP A 130 4.73 8.82 -13.92
N ILE A 131 5.15 10.04 -14.26
CA ILE A 131 4.63 11.29 -13.65
C ILE A 131 3.22 11.65 -14.21
N ARG A 132 2.67 10.86 -15.15
CA ARG A 132 1.43 11.20 -15.86
C ARG A 132 0.14 10.98 -15.07
N SER A 133 0.23 10.37 -13.87
CA SER A 133 -0.92 10.21 -12.97
C SER A 133 -0.62 10.74 -11.57
N PRO A 134 -0.40 12.06 -11.43
CA PRO A 134 -0.12 12.66 -10.12
C PRO A 134 -1.25 12.45 -9.11
N GLU A 135 -2.50 12.33 -9.57
CA GLU A 135 -3.69 12.17 -8.73
C GLU A 135 -3.70 10.85 -7.95
N ALA A 136 -3.32 9.73 -8.59
CA ALA A 136 -3.27 8.44 -7.89
C ALA A 136 -2.19 8.41 -6.81
N ILE A 137 -1.03 9.01 -7.09
CA ILE A 137 0.07 9.16 -6.13
C ILE A 137 -0.35 10.09 -5.00
N GLN A 138 -0.97 11.22 -5.34
CA GLN A 138 -1.47 12.19 -4.37
C GLN A 138 -2.51 11.56 -3.44
N ASN A 139 -3.49 10.85 -3.98
CA ASN A 139 -4.52 10.16 -3.20
C ASN A 139 -3.88 9.12 -2.27
N TYR A 140 -2.98 8.28 -2.79
CA TYR A 140 -2.26 7.31 -1.98
C TYR A 140 -1.46 7.97 -0.85
N ALA A 141 -0.64 8.98 -1.16
CA ALA A 141 0.16 9.68 -0.16
C ALA A 141 -0.71 10.39 0.89
N THR A 142 -1.86 10.93 0.47
CA THR A 142 -2.79 11.60 1.37
C THR A 142 -3.50 10.60 2.28
N GLU A 143 -4.12 9.56 1.71
CA GLU A 143 -4.99 8.64 2.45
C GLU A 143 -4.22 7.63 3.30
N GLU A 144 -3.10 7.12 2.79
CA GLU A 144 -2.38 6.04 3.46
C GLU A 144 -1.20 6.52 4.34
N ILE A 145 -0.71 7.74 4.12
CA ILE A 145 0.44 8.26 4.88
C ILE A 145 0.08 9.53 5.65
N ALA A 146 -0.34 10.59 4.95
CA ALA A 146 -0.48 11.89 5.57
C ALA A 146 -1.69 11.96 6.53
N THR A 147 -2.83 11.41 6.15
CA THR A 147 -4.04 11.40 6.99
C THR A 147 -3.84 10.58 8.27
N PRO A 148 -3.39 9.32 8.26
CA PRO A 148 -3.16 8.55 9.48
C PRO A 148 -2.12 9.19 10.41
N MET A 149 -1.08 9.81 9.84
CA MET A 149 -0.07 10.53 10.61
C MET A 149 -0.67 11.80 11.26
N ALA A 150 -1.47 12.55 10.52
CA ALA A 150 -2.14 13.74 11.03
C ALA A 150 -3.14 13.41 12.14
N GLU A 151 -3.95 12.37 11.95
CA GLU A 151 -4.90 11.90 12.96
C GLU A 151 -4.20 11.47 14.26
N ALA A 152 -3.08 10.75 14.16
CA ALA A 152 -2.31 10.38 15.34
C ALA A 152 -1.70 11.60 16.05
N LEU A 153 -1.27 12.61 15.33
CA LEU A 153 -0.78 13.88 15.88
C LEU A 153 -1.91 14.70 16.52
N GLU A 154 -3.10 14.71 15.92
CA GLU A 154 -4.29 15.36 16.50
C GLU A 154 -4.70 14.71 17.81
N GLN A 155 -4.70 13.38 17.87
CA GLN A 155 -4.95 12.63 19.11
C GLN A 155 -3.93 12.94 20.21
N SER A 156 -2.73 13.39 19.83
CA SER A 156 -1.70 13.86 20.75
C SER A 156 -1.85 15.34 21.17
N GLY A 157 -2.93 16.01 20.75
CA GLY A 157 -3.30 17.37 21.17
C GLY A 157 -2.90 18.50 20.22
N LEU A 158 -2.40 18.19 19.01
CA LEU A 158 -2.13 19.24 18.01
C LEU A 158 -3.42 19.67 17.29
N SER A 159 -3.45 20.93 16.82
CA SER A 159 -4.55 21.36 15.94
C SER A 159 -4.46 20.66 14.58
N ILE A 160 -5.61 20.42 13.94
CA ILE A 160 -5.71 19.72 12.63
C ILE A 160 -4.82 20.36 11.56
N THR A 161 -4.74 21.68 11.49
CA THR A 161 -3.89 22.39 10.52
C THR A 161 -2.42 22.11 10.78
N SER A 162 -1.98 22.21 12.04
CA SER A 162 -0.59 21.92 12.42
C SER A 162 -0.25 20.45 12.22
N ALA A 163 -1.16 19.54 12.54
CA ALA A 163 -0.97 18.10 12.38
C ALA A 163 -0.76 17.72 10.91
N ARG A 164 -1.57 18.25 10.00
CA ARG A 164 -1.42 18.02 8.55
C ARG A 164 -0.11 18.55 7.98
N GLU A 165 0.26 19.79 8.33
CA GLU A 165 1.53 20.37 7.89
C GLU A 165 2.72 19.52 8.36
N ARG A 166 2.73 19.10 9.64
CA ARG A 166 3.77 18.26 10.23
C ARG A 166 3.84 16.88 9.60
N ALA A 167 2.71 16.26 9.37
CA ALA A 167 2.60 14.96 8.70
C ALA A 167 3.17 15.03 7.28
N THR A 168 2.84 16.08 6.53
CA THR A 168 3.34 16.27 5.16
C THR A 168 4.85 16.50 5.15
N LEU A 169 5.39 17.32 6.06
CA LEU A 169 6.83 17.56 6.19
C LEU A 169 7.59 16.27 6.56
N ALA A 170 7.10 15.51 7.55
CA ALA A 170 7.72 14.25 7.94
C ALA A 170 7.65 13.23 6.79
N GLY A 171 6.50 13.11 6.13
CA GLY A 171 6.31 12.22 4.98
C GLY A 171 7.23 12.56 3.82
N SER A 172 7.46 13.85 3.52
CA SER A 172 8.37 14.27 2.45
C SER A 172 9.81 13.82 2.67
N GLN A 173 10.27 13.81 3.93
CA GLN A 173 11.61 13.31 4.28
C GLN A 173 11.71 11.79 4.11
N LEU A 174 10.70 11.06 4.55
CA LEU A 174 10.67 9.60 4.42
C LEU A 174 10.62 9.19 2.95
N VAL A 175 9.79 9.83 2.13
CA VAL A 175 9.75 9.57 0.69
C VAL A 175 11.08 9.92 0.02
N GLY A 176 11.69 11.07 0.37
CA GLY A 176 13.01 11.45 -0.14
C GLY A 176 14.09 10.43 0.22
N LEU A 177 14.11 9.95 1.47
CA LEU A 177 15.04 8.90 1.92
C LEU A 177 14.82 7.60 1.14
N ALA A 178 13.56 7.20 0.96
CA ALA A 178 13.21 6.02 0.20
C ALA A 178 13.64 6.10 -1.27
N MET A 179 13.43 7.25 -1.91
CA MET A 179 13.87 7.48 -3.30
C MET A 179 15.37 7.37 -3.44
N ILE A 180 16.14 7.99 -2.55
CA ILE A 180 17.62 7.93 -2.59
C ILE A 180 18.12 6.50 -2.37
N ARG A 181 17.53 5.78 -1.39
CA ARG A 181 17.98 4.44 -1.00
C ARG A 181 17.59 3.37 -2.01
N TYR A 182 16.31 3.35 -2.48
CA TYR A 182 15.74 2.22 -3.21
C TYR A 182 15.53 2.46 -4.71
N VAL A 183 15.59 3.70 -5.17
CA VAL A 183 15.40 4.02 -6.59
C VAL A 183 16.69 4.53 -7.21
N LEU A 184 17.31 5.52 -6.59
CA LEU A 184 18.52 6.14 -7.12
C LEU A 184 19.81 5.42 -6.68
N HIS A 185 19.73 4.61 -5.62
CA HIS A 185 20.87 3.85 -5.05
C HIS A 185 22.09 4.73 -4.79
N LEU A 186 21.87 5.94 -4.24
CA LEU A 186 22.97 6.89 -3.99
C LEU A 186 23.70 6.58 -2.69
N GLU A 187 25.00 6.30 -2.81
CA GLU A 187 25.89 6.14 -1.66
C GLU A 187 26.22 7.51 -1.02
N PRO A 188 26.43 7.57 0.30
CA PRO A 188 26.50 6.43 1.25
C PRO A 188 25.13 6.00 1.81
N ILE A 189 24.03 6.65 1.44
CA ILE A 189 22.68 6.40 2.00
C ILE A 189 22.16 5.01 1.61
N ALA A 190 22.44 4.57 0.39
CA ALA A 190 21.95 3.28 -0.11
C ALA A 190 22.49 2.10 0.72
N GLY A 191 23.78 2.12 1.07
CA GLY A 191 24.44 1.10 1.87
C GLY A 191 24.41 1.33 3.38
N ALA A 192 23.86 2.44 3.87
CA ALA A 192 23.83 2.76 5.28
C ALA A 192 22.98 1.78 6.10
N SER A 193 23.39 1.45 7.32
CA SER A 193 22.58 0.63 8.22
C SER A 193 21.33 1.37 8.69
N ILE A 194 20.27 0.61 9.01
CA ILE A 194 19.04 1.17 9.57
C ILE A 194 19.35 1.97 10.84
N ASP A 195 20.19 1.45 11.72
CA ASP A 195 20.54 2.13 12.99
C ASP A 195 21.19 3.49 12.73
N HIS A 196 22.12 3.56 11.80
CA HIS A 196 22.74 4.83 11.42
C HIS A 196 21.71 5.82 10.86
N LEU A 197 20.84 5.38 9.95
CA LEU A 197 19.79 6.26 9.39
C LEU A 197 18.78 6.70 10.44
N VAL A 198 18.44 5.85 11.40
CA VAL A 198 17.59 6.22 12.55
C VAL A 198 18.24 7.30 13.39
N GLU A 199 19.55 7.18 13.65
CA GLU A 199 20.31 8.14 14.45
C GLU A 199 20.39 9.53 13.77
N VAL A 200 20.66 9.55 12.47
CA VAL A 200 20.90 10.84 11.75
C VAL A 200 19.62 11.46 11.19
N VAL A 201 18.65 10.69 10.75
CA VAL A 201 17.38 11.18 10.16
C VAL A 201 16.27 11.33 11.19
N GLY A 202 16.25 10.45 12.20
CA GLY A 202 15.25 10.47 13.26
C GLY A 202 15.04 11.81 13.94
N PRO A 203 16.11 12.54 14.35
CA PRO A 203 15.99 13.86 14.94
C PRO A 203 15.35 14.90 13.99
N THR A 204 15.58 14.80 12.70
CA THR A 204 14.97 15.71 11.70
C THR A 204 13.46 15.44 11.60
N ILE A 205 13.05 14.18 11.51
CA ILE A 205 11.63 13.80 11.53
C ILE A 205 11.00 14.24 12.86
N GLN A 206 11.68 13.99 13.99
CA GLN A 206 11.21 14.42 15.31
C GLN A 206 10.94 15.91 15.40
N ARG A 207 11.84 16.73 14.84
CA ARG A 207 11.66 18.19 14.79
C ARG A 207 10.42 18.57 14.01
N TYR A 208 10.11 17.89 12.91
CA TYR A 208 8.85 18.13 12.18
C TYR A 208 7.62 17.74 13.00
N LEU A 209 7.67 16.63 13.72
CA LEU A 209 6.54 16.16 14.50
C LEU A 209 6.24 17.08 15.71
N THR A 210 7.26 17.53 16.43
CA THR A 210 7.06 18.21 17.74
C THR A 210 7.82 19.52 17.92
N GLY A 211 8.82 19.80 17.09
CA GLY A 211 9.64 21.02 17.18
C GLY A 211 8.94 22.26 16.61
N PRO A 212 9.56 23.44 16.76
CA PRO A 212 9.08 24.67 16.13
C PRO A 212 9.23 24.58 14.61
N LEU A 213 8.16 24.87 13.87
CA LEU A 213 8.16 24.92 12.40
C LEU A 213 8.56 26.30 11.86
N ARG A 214 8.41 27.35 12.69
CA ARG A 214 8.84 28.71 12.36
C ARG A 214 9.95 29.13 13.31
N PRO A 215 10.96 29.88 12.85
CA PRO A 215 11.88 30.51 13.78
C PRO A 215 11.08 31.46 14.69
N ALA A 216 11.41 31.45 15.98
CA ALA A 216 10.85 32.35 16.97
C ALA A 216 11.24 33.82 16.65
#